data_4b36dd5848aaa2b7fdf67f70f9989c8c
#
_entry.id   4b36dd5848aaa2b7fdf67f70f9989c8c
#
_cell.length_a   1.000
_cell.length_b   1.000
_cell.length_c   1.000
_cell.angle_alpha   90.00
_cell.angle_beta   90.00
_cell.angle_gamma   90.00
#
_symmetry.space_group_name_H-M   'P 1'
#
loop_
_entity.id
_entity.type
_entity.pdbx_description
1 polymer ?
#
loop_
_entity_poly.entity_id
_entity_poly.type
_entity_poly.pdbx_seq_one_letter_code
_entity_poly.pdbx_strand_id
1 'polypeptide(L)'
;MGRMLNRLMVRAPWTWPLIRGPMRRFFDTAAPGWDRRTRAGSPDHLAPLAAALLHVQPAPERALESGTGTGEGALLLAREFPQASVRGVDLSEEMVAAAKAKVGLDPEGRIAFRVADAAALPYEDESFDLVAHLNMPPFVREVARVLRPGGHAVVASSWGPATPFYTPKGALDWAFAKHGIEPVAAGEAGDGTFWVGRRQAP
;
A
#
# COMPACT_ATOMS: atom_id res chain seq x y z
N MET A 1 -2.15 -17.81 -10.50
CA MET A 1 -3.00 -16.71 -10.99
C MET A 1 -2.46 -15.34 -10.53
N GLY A 2 -2.25 -15.09 -9.25
CA GLY A 2 -1.76 -13.78 -8.72
C GLY A 2 -0.45 -13.29 -9.32
N ARG A 3 0.58 -14.12 -9.45
CA ARG A 3 1.88 -13.71 -10.04
C ARG A 3 1.79 -13.27 -11.51
N MET A 4 0.92 -13.90 -12.28
CA MET A 4 0.70 -13.52 -13.70
C MET A 4 -0.05 -12.17 -13.75
N LEU A 5 -1.05 -12.00 -12.91
CA LEU A 5 -1.82 -10.77 -12.78
C LEU A 5 -0.93 -9.59 -12.35
N ASN A 6 -0.03 -9.81 -11.36
CA ASN A 6 0.93 -8.81 -10.92
C ASN A 6 1.87 -8.37 -12.05
N ARG A 7 2.43 -9.32 -12.82
CA ARG A 7 3.27 -8.99 -13.98
C ARG A 7 2.51 -8.16 -15.02
N LEU A 8 1.23 -8.47 -15.24
CA LEU A 8 0.37 -7.70 -16.13
C LEU A 8 0.15 -6.27 -15.60
N MET A 9 -0.16 -6.10 -14.32
CA MET A 9 -0.41 -4.77 -13.73
C MET A 9 0.84 -3.87 -13.74
N VAL A 10 2.03 -4.43 -13.50
CA VAL A 10 3.29 -3.65 -13.53
C VAL A 10 3.75 -3.36 -14.97
N ARG A 11 3.57 -4.30 -15.91
CA ARG A 11 4.06 -4.18 -17.29
C ARG A 11 3.02 -3.73 -18.30
N ALA A 12 1.74 -3.95 -18.03
CA ALA A 12 0.62 -3.62 -18.91
C ALA A 12 -0.55 -3.02 -18.13
N PRO A 13 -0.36 -1.86 -17.46
CA PRO A 13 -1.38 -1.24 -16.61
C PRO A 13 -2.67 -0.89 -17.36
N TRP A 14 -2.61 -0.77 -18.67
CA TRP A 14 -3.77 -0.55 -19.55
C TRP A 14 -4.78 -1.71 -19.52
N THR A 15 -4.39 -2.90 -19.03
CA THR A 15 -5.32 -4.05 -18.88
C THR A 15 -6.20 -3.93 -17.62
N TRP A 16 -5.87 -3.02 -16.71
CA TRP A 16 -6.58 -2.85 -15.44
C TRP A 16 -8.09 -2.66 -15.57
N PRO A 17 -8.62 -1.83 -16.49
CA PRO A 17 -10.06 -1.65 -16.66
C PRO A 17 -10.83 -2.97 -16.89
N LEU A 18 -10.20 -3.97 -17.51
CA LEU A 18 -10.82 -5.26 -17.81
C LEU A 18 -10.89 -6.18 -16.57
N ILE A 19 -9.97 -6.03 -15.64
CA ILE A 19 -9.83 -6.93 -14.49
C ILE A 19 -10.30 -6.33 -13.16
N ARG A 20 -10.41 -5.00 -13.04
CA ARG A 20 -10.82 -4.32 -11.81
C ARG A 20 -12.19 -4.75 -11.29
N GLY A 21 -13.16 -4.95 -12.17
CA GLY A 21 -14.51 -5.37 -11.78
C GLY A 21 -14.54 -6.79 -11.17
N PRO A 22 -13.98 -7.80 -11.84
CA PRO A 22 -13.76 -9.11 -11.23
C PRO A 22 -12.96 -9.08 -9.92
N MET A 23 -11.90 -8.28 -9.83
CA MET A 23 -11.10 -8.13 -8.61
C MET A 23 -11.92 -7.55 -7.47
N ARG A 24 -12.69 -6.49 -7.71
CA ARG A 24 -13.58 -5.91 -6.70
C ARG A 24 -14.52 -6.98 -6.15
N ARG A 25 -15.26 -7.67 -7.02
CA ARG A 25 -16.20 -8.73 -6.60
C ARG A 25 -15.53 -9.84 -5.81
N PHE A 26 -14.32 -10.23 -6.20
CA PHE A 26 -13.54 -11.20 -5.44
C PHE A 26 -13.27 -10.72 -4.02
N PHE A 27 -12.80 -9.48 -3.83
CA PHE A 27 -12.48 -8.93 -2.51
C PHE A 27 -13.74 -8.62 -1.69
N ASP A 28 -14.83 -8.15 -2.32
CA ASP A 28 -16.13 -8.00 -1.63
C ASP A 28 -16.60 -9.33 -1.03
N THR A 29 -16.55 -10.42 -1.84
CA THR A 29 -16.91 -11.76 -1.35
C THR A 29 -15.94 -12.29 -0.28
N ALA A 30 -14.66 -11.94 -0.39
CA ALA A 30 -13.61 -12.42 0.49
C ALA A 30 -13.52 -11.64 1.82
N ALA A 31 -14.03 -10.42 1.91
CA ALA A 31 -13.90 -9.56 3.08
C ALA A 31 -14.42 -10.22 4.38
N PRO A 32 -15.57 -10.91 4.42
CA PRO A 32 -15.98 -11.65 5.61
C PRO A 32 -14.93 -12.72 5.99
N GLY A 33 -14.34 -12.58 7.18
CA GLY A 33 -13.31 -13.48 7.70
C GLY A 33 -11.95 -13.35 7.02
N TRP A 34 -11.68 -12.29 6.26
CA TRP A 34 -10.39 -12.00 5.64
C TRP A 34 -9.26 -12.05 6.64
N ASP A 35 -9.36 -11.31 7.73
CA ASP A 35 -8.30 -11.20 8.75
C ASP A 35 -7.91 -12.56 9.34
N ARG A 36 -8.92 -13.41 9.63
CA ARG A 36 -8.66 -14.75 10.14
C ARG A 36 -7.93 -15.63 9.13
N ARG A 37 -8.32 -15.55 7.85
CA ARG A 37 -7.69 -16.37 6.78
C ARG A 37 -6.28 -15.93 6.43
N THR A 38 -6.04 -14.64 6.44
CA THR A 38 -4.75 -14.05 6.06
C THR A 38 -3.88 -13.72 7.26
N ARG A 39 -4.39 -13.92 8.51
CA ARG A 39 -3.74 -13.47 9.73
C ARG A 39 -3.41 -11.97 9.70
N ALA A 40 -4.23 -11.18 8.99
CA ALA A 40 -4.06 -9.74 8.90
C ALA A 40 -3.97 -9.12 10.30
N GLY A 41 -3.10 -8.13 10.47
CA GLY A 41 -2.83 -7.51 11.77
C GLY A 41 -1.92 -8.31 12.71
N SER A 42 -1.56 -9.57 12.40
CA SER A 42 -0.57 -10.28 13.22
C SER A 42 0.83 -9.65 13.06
N PRO A 43 1.70 -9.79 14.10
CA PRO A 43 3.07 -9.28 14.00
C PRO A 43 3.82 -9.77 12.76
N ASP A 44 3.70 -11.06 12.43
CA ASP A 44 4.34 -11.65 11.25
C ASP A 44 3.82 -11.04 9.93
N HIS A 45 2.50 -10.79 9.87
CA HIS A 45 1.87 -10.19 8.68
C HIS A 45 2.35 -8.75 8.46
N LEU A 46 2.53 -7.99 9.54
CA LEU A 46 2.93 -6.59 9.49
C LEU A 46 4.44 -6.36 9.53
N ALA A 47 5.24 -7.37 9.89
CA ALA A 47 6.68 -7.24 10.07
C ALA A 47 7.41 -6.53 8.91
N PRO A 48 7.20 -6.88 7.63
CA PRO A 48 7.91 -6.21 6.54
C PRO A 48 7.49 -4.76 6.36
N LEU A 49 6.22 -4.42 6.60
CA LEU A 49 5.79 -3.03 6.58
C LEU A 49 6.42 -2.26 7.76
N ALA A 50 6.35 -2.80 8.97
CA ALA A 50 6.97 -2.16 10.15
C ALA A 50 8.47 -1.92 9.96
N ALA A 51 9.21 -2.90 9.42
CA ALA A 51 10.63 -2.75 9.11
C ALA A 51 10.88 -1.66 8.06
N ALA A 52 10.04 -1.57 7.02
CA ALA A 52 10.16 -0.52 6.02
C ALA A 52 9.99 0.88 6.60
N LEU A 53 9.06 1.05 7.56
CA LEU A 53 8.78 2.37 8.17
C LEU A 53 9.96 2.94 8.94
N LEU A 54 10.92 2.12 9.41
CA LEU A 54 12.17 2.59 10.04
C LEU A 54 13.06 3.40 9.09
N HIS A 55 12.86 3.27 7.78
CA HIS A 55 13.60 3.98 6.74
C HIS A 55 12.86 5.21 6.21
N VAL A 56 11.70 5.57 6.78
CA VAL A 56 10.90 6.75 6.41
C VAL A 56 11.30 7.93 7.29
N GLN A 57 12.15 8.80 6.76
CA GLN A 57 12.63 9.99 7.46
C GLN A 57 12.68 11.20 6.51
N PRO A 58 12.16 12.36 6.90
CA PRO A 58 11.48 12.67 8.18
C PRO A 58 10.15 11.93 8.31
N ALA A 59 9.58 11.92 9.53
CA ALA A 59 8.25 11.36 9.78
C ALA A 59 7.21 12.07 8.90
N PRO A 60 6.28 11.32 8.27
CA PRO A 60 5.28 11.89 7.38
C PRO A 60 4.22 12.66 8.18
N GLU A 61 3.71 13.74 7.60
CA GLU A 61 2.50 14.43 8.07
C GLU A 61 1.24 13.82 7.44
N ARG A 62 1.36 13.34 6.20
CA ARG A 62 0.26 12.72 5.44
C ARG A 62 0.70 11.39 4.84
N ALA A 63 0.06 10.32 5.25
CA ALA A 63 0.33 8.98 4.77
C ALA A 63 -0.90 8.37 4.07
N LEU A 64 -0.64 7.62 2.99
CA LEU A 64 -1.64 6.85 2.26
C LEU A 64 -1.26 5.39 2.27
N GLU A 65 -2.20 4.50 2.63
CA GLU A 65 -2.13 3.09 2.27
C GLU A 65 -3.03 2.81 1.07
N SER A 66 -2.44 2.36 -0.02
CA SER A 66 -3.14 2.01 -1.24
C SER A 66 -3.36 0.50 -1.31
N GLY A 67 -4.62 0.09 -1.49
CA GLY A 67 -5.03 -1.31 -1.34
C GLY A 67 -5.09 -1.73 0.13
N THR A 68 -5.73 -0.90 0.96
CA THR A 68 -5.70 -1.03 2.43
C THR A 68 -6.39 -2.29 2.95
N GLY A 69 -7.20 -2.96 2.12
CA GLY A 69 -7.99 -4.11 2.55
C GLY A 69 -8.81 -3.77 3.81
N THR A 70 -8.68 -4.58 4.84
CA THR A 70 -9.35 -4.37 6.13
C THR A 70 -8.63 -3.38 7.06
N GLY A 71 -7.65 -2.59 6.55
CA GLY A 71 -7.09 -1.41 7.22
C GLY A 71 -5.90 -1.65 8.13
N GLU A 72 -5.36 -2.86 8.24
CA GLU A 72 -4.31 -3.18 9.22
C GLU A 72 -3.00 -2.40 8.97
N GLY A 73 -2.62 -2.20 7.72
CA GLY A 73 -1.44 -1.41 7.40
C GLY A 73 -1.64 0.07 7.70
N ALA A 74 -2.82 0.64 7.40
CA ALA A 74 -3.13 2.04 7.75
C ALA A 74 -3.16 2.26 9.27
N LEU A 75 -3.69 1.31 10.05
CA LEU A 75 -3.65 1.36 11.50
C LEU A 75 -2.21 1.27 12.03
N LEU A 76 -1.36 0.46 11.40
CA LEU A 76 0.08 0.45 11.70
C LEU A 76 0.73 1.81 11.40
N LEU A 77 0.47 2.41 10.24
CA LEU A 77 0.98 3.75 9.90
C LEU A 77 0.57 4.78 10.94
N ALA A 78 -0.70 4.78 11.38
CA ALA A 78 -1.20 5.71 12.39
C ALA A 78 -0.56 5.51 13.77
N ARG A 79 -0.17 4.28 14.10
CA ARG A 79 0.55 3.95 15.35
C ARG A 79 2.00 4.39 15.30
N GLU A 80 2.70 4.09 14.20
CA GLU A 80 4.12 4.43 14.05
C GLU A 80 4.36 5.93 13.83
N PHE A 81 3.37 6.63 13.25
CA PHE A 81 3.40 8.07 13.01
C PHE A 81 2.20 8.76 13.67
N PRO A 82 2.22 8.97 15.00
CA PRO A 82 1.07 9.44 15.76
C PRO A 82 0.62 10.87 15.41
N GLN A 83 1.43 11.64 14.71
CA GLN A 83 1.06 12.98 14.21
C GLN A 83 0.55 12.97 12.77
N ALA A 84 0.67 11.84 12.06
CA ALA A 84 0.26 11.77 10.68
C ALA A 84 -1.25 11.68 10.50
N SER A 85 -1.74 12.34 9.47
CA SER A 85 -3.07 12.08 8.90
C SER A 85 -2.97 10.89 7.95
N VAL A 86 -3.63 9.79 8.27
CA VAL A 86 -3.57 8.53 7.51
C VAL A 86 -4.83 8.35 6.68
N ARG A 87 -4.66 8.02 5.43
CA ARG A 87 -5.74 7.65 4.50
C ARG A 87 -5.52 6.23 4.00
N GLY A 88 -6.58 5.43 3.99
CA GLY A 88 -6.60 4.10 3.37
C GLY A 88 -7.57 4.07 2.21
N VAL A 89 -7.18 3.49 1.08
CA VAL A 89 -8.08 3.28 -0.06
C VAL A 89 -8.09 1.82 -0.47
N ASP A 90 -9.27 1.33 -0.84
CA ASP A 90 -9.44 0.01 -1.44
C ASP A 90 -10.54 0.06 -2.49
N LEU A 91 -10.46 -0.85 -3.46
CA LEU A 91 -11.48 -0.99 -4.52
C LEU A 91 -12.78 -1.62 -4.01
N SER A 92 -12.70 -2.43 -2.95
CA SER A 92 -13.79 -3.19 -2.34
C SER A 92 -14.51 -2.36 -1.28
N GLU A 93 -15.83 -2.23 -1.41
CA GLU A 93 -16.68 -1.56 -0.42
C GLU A 93 -16.69 -2.31 0.92
N GLU A 94 -16.73 -3.65 0.86
CA GLU A 94 -16.75 -4.50 2.03
C GLU A 94 -15.43 -4.46 2.83
N MET A 95 -14.29 -4.38 2.12
CA MET A 95 -12.98 -4.18 2.76
C MET A 95 -12.93 -2.83 3.47
N VAL A 96 -13.36 -1.76 2.81
CA VAL A 96 -13.41 -0.42 3.39
C VAL A 96 -14.37 -0.35 4.58
N ALA A 97 -15.52 -1.02 4.52
CA ALA A 97 -16.45 -1.11 5.64
C ALA A 97 -15.80 -1.81 6.84
N ALA A 98 -15.09 -2.93 6.62
CA ALA A 98 -14.36 -3.65 7.66
C ALA A 98 -13.22 -2.78 8.25
N ALA A 99 -12.50 -2.03 7.42
CA ALA A 99 -11.44 -1.13 7.86
C ALA A 99 -12.00 0.00 8.76
N LYS A 100 -13.10 0.63 8.35
CA LYS A 100 -13.78 1.66 9.15
C LYS A 100 -14.25 1.15 10.51
N ALA A 101 -14.72 -0.09 10.57
CA ALA A 101 -15.19 -0.70 11.82
C ALA A 101 -14.06 -0.94 12.85
N LYS A 102 -12.79 -0.95 12.40
CA LYS A 102 -11.61 -1.12 13.26
C LYS A 102 -11.07 0.18 13.82
N VAL A 103 -11.42 1.32 13.24
CA VAL A 103 -11.01 2.62 13.78
C VAL A 103 -11.72 2.79 15.14
N GLY A 104 -10.94 2.80 16.21
CA GLY A 104 -11.44 3.03 17.54
C GLY A 104 -11.77 4.51 17.78
N LEU A 105 -11.47 5.01 18.98
CA LEU A 105 -11.57 6.43 19.29
C LEU A 105 -10.51 7.19 18.49
N ASP A 106 -10.97 8.01 17.56
CA ASP A 106 -10.16 8.92 16.73
C ASP A 106 -10.80 10.30 16.70
N PRO A 107 -10.78 11.03 17.84
CA PRO A 107 -11.49 12.30 17.97
C PRO A 107 -10.98 13.39 17.02
N GLU A 108 -9.75 13.25 16.53
CA GLU A 108 -9.12 14.18 15.60
C GLU A 108 -9.42 13.83 14.13
N GLY A 109 -10.04 12.67 13.86
CA GLY A 109 -10.33 12.22 12.50
C GLY A 109 -9.08 11.97 11.66
N ARG A 110 -7.98 11.54 12.30
CA ARG A 110 -6.69 11.34 11.61
C ARG A 110 -6.71 10.16 10.66
N ILE A 111 -7.54 9.14 10.92
CA ILE A 111 -7.60 7.92 10.14
C ILE A 111 -8.91 7.89 9.35
N ALA A 112 -8.82 7.83 8.03
CA ALA A 112 -10.01 7.73 7.20
C ALA A 112 -9.82 6.75 6.05
N PHE A 113 -10.89 5.97 5.77
CA PHE A 113 -10.94 4.97 4.72
C PHE A 113 -11.95 5.36 3.64
N ARG A 114 -11.59 5.10 2.38
CA ARG A 114 -12.42 5.44 1.22
C ARG A 114 -12.36 4.36 0.15
N VAL A 115 -13.51 4.09 -0.47
CA VAL A 115 -13.55 3.27 -1.69
C VAL A 115 -12.95 4.07 -2.83
N ALA A 116 -11.88 3.54 -3.43
CA ALA A 116 -11.23 4.17 -4.57
C ALA A 116 -10.41 3.17 -5.39
N ASP A 117 -10.18 3.52 -6.66
CA ASP A 117 -9.29 2.77 -7.56
C ASP A 117 -7.84 3.28 -7.39
N ALA A 118 -6.93 2.40 -7.00
CA ALA A 118 -5.51 2.73 -6.86
C ALA A 118 -4.83 3.12 -8.18
N ALA A 119 -5.44 2.78 -9.32
CA ALA A 119 -4.99 3.21 -10.65
C ALA A 119 -5.43 4.64 -11.00
N ALA A 120 -6.33 5.24 -10.21
CA ALA A 120 -6.84 6.60 -10.37
C ALA A 120 -7.23 7.15 -8.99
N LEU A 121 -6.22 7.46 -8.18
CA LEU A 121 -6.39 7.92 -6.81
C LEU A 121 -7.13 9.28 -6.75
N PRO A 122 -8.16 9.42 -5.89
CA PRO A 122 -8.97 10.62 -5.79
C PRO A 122 -8.30 11.70 -4.92
N TYR A 123 -7.04 11.95 -5.17
CA TYR A 123 -6.21 12.94 -4.48
C TYR A 123 -5.46 13.79 -5.50
N GLU A 124 -5.15 15.00 -5.11
CA GLU A 124 -4.34 15.93 -5.90
C GLU A 124 -2.89 15.44 -6.00
N ASP A 125 -2.16 15.98 -6.96
CA ASP A 125 -0.73 15.74 -7.10
C ASP A 125 -0.01 16.18 -5.82
N GLU A 126 1.05 15.47 -5.47
CA GLU A 126 1.94 15.82 -4.35
C GLU A 126 1.21 15.99 -3.00
N SER A 127 0.18 15.14 -2.77
CA SER A 127 -0.67 15.21 -1.56
C SER A 127 -0.09 14.48 -0.35
N PHE A 128 0.86 13.55 -0.54
CA PHE A 128 1.33 12.65 0.52
C PHE A 128 2.84 12.66 0.68
N ASP A 129 3.29 12.51 1.91
CA ASP A 129 4.70 12.32 2.28
C ASP A 129 5.09 10.85 2.25
N LEU A 130 4.11 9.96 2.43
CA LEU A 130 4.27 8.50 2.40
C LEU A 130 3.12 7.84 1.65
N VAL A 131 3.46 6.97 0.70
CA VAL A 131 2.51 6.04 0.07
C VAL A 131 2.98 4.61 0.30
N ALA A 132 2.20 3.83 1.03
CA ALA A 132 2.51 2.45 1.38
C ALA A 132 1.58 1.45 0.70
N HIS A 133 2.11 0.27 0.41
CA HIS A 133 1.41 -0.88 -0.12
C HIS A 133 1.79 -2.12 0.70
N LEU A 134 0.80 -2.83 1.21
CA LEU A 134 1.00 -4.13 1.85
C LEU A 134 0.26 -5.21 1.05
N ASN A 135 1.01 -6.20 0.54
CA ASN A 135 0.48 -7.32 -0.25
C ASN A 135 -0.31 -6.92 -1.51
N MET A 136 -0.01 -5.75 -2.04
CA MET A 136 -0.63 -5.20 -3.25
C MET A 136 0.44 -4.72 -4.23
N PRO A 137 0.27 -4.89 -5.56
CA PRO A 137 1.18 -4.32 -6.54
C PRO A 137 0.99 -2.80 -6.61
N PRO A 138 2.08 -2.02 -6.71
CA PRO A 138 1.98 -0.58 -6.84
C PRO A 138 1.51 -0.16 -8.24
N PHE A 139 0.60 0.80 -8.30
CA PHE A 139 0.32 1.58 -9.50
C PHE A 139 1.30 2.76 -9.55
N VAL A 140 2.52 2.48 -10.02
CA VAL A 140 3.70 3.35 -9.86
C VAL A 140 3.45 4.78 -10.35
N ARG A 141 2.72 4.96 -11.46
CA ARG A 141 2.38 6.29 -12.00
C ARG A 141 1.53 7.10 -11.01
N GLU A 142 0.53 6.48 -10.40
CA GLU A 142 -0.34 7.16 -9.41
C GLU A 142 0.40 7.41 -8.11
N VAL A 143 1.22 6.45 -7.66
CA VAL A 143 2.10 6.65 -6.50
C VAL A 143 2.99 7.87 -6.72
N ALA A 144 3.68 7.94 -7.87
CA ALA A 144 4.56 9.06 -8.20
C ALA A 144 3.81 10.39 -8.29
N ARG A 145 2.57 10.38 -8.81
CA ARG A 145 1.76 11.59 -8.93
C ARG A 145 1.38 12.16 -7.57
N VAL A 146 0.88 11.31 -6.66
CA VAL A 146 0.38 11.77 -5.37
C VAL A 146 1.46 11.96 -4.31
N LEU A 147 2.66 11.41 -4.52
CA LEU A 147 3.79 11.51 -3.59
C LEU A 147 4.49 12.86 -3.78
N ARG A 148 4.78 13.60 -2.71
CA ARG A 148 5.55 14.85 -2.73
C ARG A 148 7.01 14.60 -3.08
N PRO A 149 7.72 15.60 -3.65
CA PRO A 149 9.18 15.60 -3.66
C PRO A 149 9.74 15.37 -2.25
N GLY A 150 10.71 14.48 -2.12
CA GLY A 150 11.27 14.05 -0.83
C GLY A 150 10.44 13.00 -0.07
N GLY A 151 9.23 12.70 -0.52
CA GLY A 151 8.36 11.69 0.08
C GLY A 151 8.81 10.25 -0.22
N HIS A 152 8.23 9.29 0.51
CA HIS A 152 8.62 7.88 0.45
C HIS A 152 7.52 7.00 -0.12
N ALA A 153 7.89 6.09 -1.01
CA ALA A 153 7.07 4.97 -1.45
C ALA A 153 7.53 3.69 -0.75
N VAL A 154 6.59 2.94 -0.18
CA VAL A 154 6.86 1.66 0.49
C VAL A 154 6.06 0.55 -0.18
N VAL A 155 6.72 -0.57 -0.48
CA VAL A 155 6.07 -1.81 -0.96
C VAL A 155 6.52 -2.96 -0.07
N ALA A 156 5.57 -3.56 0.65
CA ALA A 156 5.80 -4.66 1.55
C ALA A 156 5.00 -5.90 1.15
N SER A 157 5.58 -7.06 1.35
CA SER A 157 4.99 -8.37 1.04
C SER A 157 5.17 -9.30 2.22
N SER A 158 4.09 -9.65 2.92
CA SER A 158 4.11 -10.39 4.19
C SER A 158 4.75 -11.78 4.12
N TRP A 159 4.71 -12.41 2.93
CA TRP A 159 5.32 -13.72 2.69
C TRP A 159 6.31 -13.68 1.53
N GLY A 160 6.95 -12.54 1.31
CA GLY A 160 7.92 -12.34 0.26
C GLY A 160 7.43 -12.90 -1.10
N PRO A 161 8.24 -13.73 -1.79
CA PRO A 161 7.86 -14.29 -3.08
C PRO A 161 6.63 -15.21 -3.07
N ALA A 162 6.16 -15.67 -1.91
CA ALA A 162 4.93 -16.45 -1.78
C ALA A 162 3.66 -15.58 -1.80
N THR A 163 3.79 -14.28 -1.59
CA THR A 163 2.67 -13.33 -1.70
C THR A 163 2.10 -13.35 -3.13
N PRO A 164 0.78 -13.45 -3.32
CA PRO A 164 0.16 -13.52 -4.66
C PRO A 164 0.51 -12.34 -5.57
N PHE A 165 0.69 -11.16 -5.01
CA PHE A 165 1.01 -9.91 -5.72
C PHE A 165 2.44 -9.43 -5.49
N TYR A 166 3.35 -10.34 -5.16
CA TYR A 166 4.76 -10.03 -4.97
C TYR A 166 5.38 -9.38 -6.21
N THR A 167 6.06 -8.26 -6.00
CA THR A 167 6.86 -7.58 -7.02
C THR A 167 8.34 -7.65 -6.62
N PRO A 168 9.20 -8.31 -7.41
CA PRO A 168 10.64 -8.40 -7.10
C PRO A 168 11.31 -7.03 -7.03
N LYS A 169 12.31 -6.87 -6.14
CA LYS A 169 13.07 -5.63 -5.94
C LYS A 169 13.53 -5.00 -7.26
N GLY A 170 14.17 -5.75 -8.15
CA GLY A 170 14.66 -5.20 -9.42
C GLY A 170 13.54 -4.67 -10.34
N ALA A 171 12.32 -5.23 -10.24
CA ALA A 171 11.17 -4.70 -10.97
C ALA A 171 10.64 -3.41 -10.33
N LEU A 172 10.70 -3.29 -9.01
CA LEU A 172 10.37 -2.05 -8.29
C LEU A 172 11.39 -0.96 -8.62
N ASP A 173 12.69 -1.25 -8.51
CA ASP A 173 13.77 -0.32 -8.84
C ASP A 173 13.57 0.27 -10.25
N TRP A 174 13.37 -0.62 -11.25
CA TRP A 174 13.18 -0.21 -12.63
C TRP A 174 11.91 0.62 -12.85
N ALA A 175 10.80 0.22 -12.23
CA ALA A 175 9.51 0.87 -12.43
C ALA A 175 9.46 2.26 -11.77
N PHE A 176 9.98 2.37 -10.55
CA PHE A 176 9.97 3.61 -9.78
C PHE A 176 11.02 4.63 -10.25
N ALA A 177 12.21 4.18 -10.69
CA ALA A 177 13.24 5.07 -11.23
C ALA A 177 12.75 5.91 -12.42
N LYS A 178 11.86 5.37 -13.26
CA LYS A 178 11.23 6.10 -14.37
C LYS A 178 10.41 7.32 -13.95
N HIS A 179 10.08 7.39 -12.67
CA HIS A 179 9.28 8.46 -12.08
C HIS A 179 10.07 9.25 -11.03
N GLY A 180 11.42 9.16 -11.05
CA GLY A 180 12.28 9.88 -10.13
C GLY A 180 12.19 9.41 -8.67
N ILE A 181 11.80 8.15 -8.45
CA ILE A 181 11.76 7.54 -7.11
C ILE A 181 12.88 6.51 -7.04
N GLU A 182 13.92 6.84 -6.27
CA GLU A 182 15.12 6.02 -6.13
C GLU A 182 15.06 5.13 -4.88
N PRO A 183 15.58 3.89 -4.95
CA PRO A 183 15.58 3.00 -3.80
C PRO A 183 16.50 3.53 -2.69
N VAL A 184 16.00 3.55 -1.45
CA VAL A 184 16.77 3.94 -0.25
C VAL A 184 16.98 2.78 0.70
N ALA A 185 16.07 1.80 0.71
CA ALA A 185 16.21 0.58 1.51
C ALA A 185 15.44 -0.58 0.87
N ALA A 186 15.90 -1.79 1.13
CA ALA A 186 15.14 -3.01 0.88
C ALA A 186 15.70 -4.12 1.77
N GLY A 187 14.84 -5.06 2.17
CA GLY A 187 15.27 -6.14 3.05
C GLY A 187 14.17 -7.17 3.29
N GLU A 188 14.46 -8.03 4.26
CA GLU A 188 13.55 -9.07 4.74
C GLU A 188 13.18 -8.78 6.20
N ALA A 189 11.96 -9.11 6.60
CA ALA A 189 11.51 -9.06 7.98
C ALA A 189 10.44 -10.14 8.19
N GLY A 190 10.67 -11.02 9.17
CA GLY A 190 9.92 -12.26 9.29
C GLY A 190 10.02 -13.08 8.00
N ASP A 191 8.91 -13.60 7.52
CA ASP A 191 8.81 -14.33 6.24
C ASP A 191 8.64 -13.39 5.03
N GLY A 192 8.63 -12.09 5.27
CA GLY A 192 8.29 -11.07 4.30
C GLY A 192 9.47 -10.28 3.77
N THR A 193 9.19 -9.46 2.76
CA THR A 193 10.16 -8.55 2.15
C THR A 193 9.60 -7.14 2.08
N PHE A 194 10.48 -6.14 2.10
CA PHE A 194 10.10 -4.75 1.89
C PHE A 194 11.05 -4.03 0.93
N TRP A 195 10.54 -2.97 0.33
CA TRP A 195 11.24 -2.01 -0.49
C TRP A 195 10.79 -0.60 -0.12
N VAL A 196 11.74 0.32 -0.02
CA VAL A 196 11.49 1.74 0.23
C VAL A 196 12.21 2.55 -0.83
N GLY A 197 11.49 3.44 -1.49
CA GLY A 197 12.05 4.42 -2.41
C GLY A 197 11.73 5.84 -1.95
N ARG A 198 12.56 6.82 -2.34
CA ARG A 198 12.36 8.23 -2.07
C ARG A 198 12.25 9.01 -3.37
N ARG A 199 11.21 9.84 -3.48
CA ARG A 199 11.06 10.74 -4.61
C ARG A 199 12.11 11.86 -4.53
N GLN A 200 12.88 12.00 -5.61
CA GLN A 200 13.87 13.06 -5.68
C GLN A 200 13.20 14.43 -5.74
N ALA A 201 13.84 15.43 -5.15
CA ALA A 201 13.47 16.82 -5.38
C ALA A 201 13.81 17.21 -6.82
N PRO A 202 13.04 18.11 -7.46
CA PRO A 202 13.33 18.60 -8.79
C PRO A 202 14.66 19.35 -8.87
#